data_e7711ada14ed08b25633761857e697b4
#
_entry.id   e7711ada14ed08b25633761857e697b4
#
_cell.length_a   1.000
_cell.length_b   1.000
_cell.length_c   1.000
_cell.angle_alpha   90.00
_cell.angle_beta   90.00
_cell.angle_gamma   90.00
#
_symmetry.space_group_name_H-M   'P 1'
#
loop_
_entity.id
_entity.type
_entity.pdbx_description
1 polymer ?
#
loop_
_entity_poly.entity_id
_entity_poly.type
_entity_poly.pdbx_seq_one_letter_code
_entity_poly.pdbx_strand_id
1 'polypeptide(L)'
;GMRCPANVPTAKRQACPQVATVGLYSRTAPLQHCSIVVTEYNAEPSIQITGQMSALFLRAFAAILLVLSPALASAQVRVVARVNDDAITDFDLSQRTQFAIKTTGLQDTPDLRQRMASQVLRQMIDERLQIQNAKRLGLPTSDAEVQQRLSEIERGAGMNPGQFRLFLQSIGVPYEIAAQQFEAQLAWGKIVRRKVRPLVEVSEAEIDDALTRLRANIGKTESRVAEIFVPVDRTEGVDEAKRNADRILDQLKRGAPFAAVAQQFSQGASAQTGGDIGWVLPGSLDPALDAAIDKLQPRQYSDPVRSPGGWHILYVVDRRQFAATRPDDVRLNLTQLTLSLPVNASAEETNRASTDAQKAMAAVRQCSDLHAQARQLKGATSGDLKGVRIGDLSGNRQMYEDIPRLQVGGTAGPFRVAEGLQIVSLCSRAGGDGLPTRDAIQQQILLQKLEAASRRYMRDLKRTSTVDVKP
;
A
#
# COMPACT_ATOMS: atom_id res chain seq x y z
N GLY A 1 -2.15 11.62 49.16
CA GLY A 1 -1.05 12.30 49.85
C GLY A 1 0.18 12.40 48.97
N MET A 2 0.82 13.59 48.96
CA MET A 2 2.14 13.98 48.46
C MET A 2 2.16 14.40 46.98
N ARG A 3 2.06 15.70 46.72
CA ARG A 3 3.06 16.79 46.64
C ARG A 3 3.81 16.82 45.31
N CYS A 4 3.44 17.82 44.47
CA CYS A 4 4.28 18.43 43.45
C CYS A 4 5.41 19.26 44.04
N PRO A 5 6.50 19.51 43.35
CA PRO A 5 7.19 20.78 43.42
C PRO A 5 7.11 21.55 42.10
N ALA A 6 6.90 22.84 42.27
CA ALA A 6 6.94 23.93 41.33
C ALA A 6 8.38 24.27 40.93
N ASN A 7 8.57 24.69 39.67
CA ASN A 7 9.35 25.90 39.35
C ASN A 7 9.16 26.27 37.85
N VAL A 8 8.57 27.46 37.69
CA VAL A 8 8.46 28.19 36.42
C VAL A 8 9.37 29.42 36.54
N PRO A 9 10.01 29.87 35.49
CA PRO A 9 10.11 31.32 35.32
C PRO A 9 9.42 31.83 34.05
N THR A 10 8.67 32.84 34.29
CA THR A 10 7.97 33.81 33.46
C THR A 10 8.84 34.46 32.38
N ALA A 11 8.30 34.61 31.15
CA ALA A 11 8.51 35.81 30.32
C ALA A 11 7.44 35.98 29.21
N LYS A 12 6.71 37.06 29.38
CA LYS A 12 6.10 37.99 28.40
C LYS A 12 5.03 37.51 27.42
N ARG A 13 3.83 37.89 27.79
CA ARG A 13 2.65 38.12 26.92
C ARG A 13 2.98 39.24 25.90
N GLN A 14 2.60 39.05 24.66
CA GLN A 14 2.20 40.10 23.73
C GLN A 14 0.91 39.74 23.03
N ALA A 15 0.04 40.73 22.93
CA ALA A 15 -1.38 40.70 22.70
C ALA A 15 -1.80 40.35 21.28
N CYS A 16 -2.97 39.68 21.17
CA CYS A 16 -3.82 39.67 20.00
C CYS A 16 -4.51 41.02 19.80
N PRO A 17 -4.79 41.44 18.57
CA PRO A 17 -5.96 42.28 18.33
C PRO A 17 -7.08 41.50 17.59
N GLN A 18 -8.25 41.90 17.99
CA GLN A 18 -9.58 41.38 17.76
C GLN A 18 -10.04 41.46 16.29
N VAL A 19 -10.88 40.49 15.96
CA VAL A 19 -11.81 40.43 14.84
C VAL A 19 -12.81 41.58 14.89
N ALA A 20 -13.03 42.26 13.76
CA ALA A 20 -14.19 43.10 13.53
C ALA A 20 -14.90 42.64 12.24
N THR A 21 -16.09 42.13 12.41
CA THR A 21 -17.15 41.89 11.43
C THR A 21 -17.82 43.21 11.03
N VAL A 22 -17.98 43.48 9.74
CA VAL A 22 -19.03 44.30 9.09
C VAL A 22 -18.98 43.98 7.62
N GLY A 23 -20.00 43.38 6.91
CA GLY A 23 -21.24 44.04 6.61
C GLY A 23 -21.29 44.25 5.09
N LEU A 24 -22.14 43.52 4.39
CA LEU A 24 -22.55 43.66 2.98
C LEU A 24 -22.98 45.11 2.64
N TYR A 25 -22.47 45.67 1.53
CA TYR A 25 -23.30 46.51 0.64
C TYR A 25 -22.74 46.57 -0.79
N SER A 26 -23.58 46.25 -1.73
CA SER A 26 -23.49 46.46 -3.19
C SER A 26 -23.52 47.95 -3.54
N ARG A 27 -22.68 48.39 -4.50
CA ARG A 27 -23.06 49.32 -5.56
C ARG A 27 -21.93 49.63 -6.53
N THR A 28 -22.31 49.62 -7.75
CA THR A 28 -21.69 49.98 -9.04
C THR A 28 -21.09 51.37 -9.16
N ALA A 29 -20.10 51.50 -10.07
CA ALA A 29 -19.65 52.61 -10.93
C ALA A 29 -18.43 53.44 -10.49
N PRO A 30 -17.76 54.18 -11.40
CA PRO A 30 -17.15 53.81 -12.69
C PRO A 30 -15.64 54.24 -12.76
N LEU A 31 -15.00 53.82 -13.84
CA LEU A 31 -13.62 54.14 -14.24
C LEU A 31 -13.30 55.65 -14.19
N GLN A 32 -12.27 56.07 -13.47
CA GLN A 32 -11.60 57.35 -13.67
C GLN A 32 -10.14 57.13 -14.07
N HIS A 33 -9.81 57.68 -15.22
CA HIS A 33 -8.47 57.82 -15.80
C HIS A 33 -7.53 58.49 -14.81
N CYS A 34 -6.39 57.86 -14.59
CA CYS A 34 -5.21 58.52 -13.99
C CYS A 34 -4.20 58.81 -15.11
N SER A 35 -4.18 60.05 -15.57
CA SER A 35 -3.16 60.52 -16.52
C SER A 35 -1.84 60.73 -15.79
N ILE A 36 -0.81 60.03 -16.25
CA ILE A 36 0.56 60.24 -15.81
C ILE A 36 1.09 61.41 -16.64
N VAL A 37 1.36 62.53 -15.97
CA VAL A 37 2.10 63.68 -16.53
C VAL A 37 3.57 63.31 -16.59
N VAL A 38 4.11 63.19 -17.81
CA VAL A 38 5.54 63.11 -18.07
C VAL A 38 6.06 64.52 -18.13
N THR A 39 6.84 64.92 -17.13
CA THR A 39 7.64 66.16 -17.18
C THR A 39 8.95 65.86 -17.93
N GLU A 40 9.05 66.40 -19.11
CA GLU A 40 10.32 66.53 -19.87
C GLU A 40 11.30 67.36 -19.09
N TYR A 41 12.46 66.79 -18.76
CA TYR A 41 13.60 67.52 -18.23
C TYR A 41 14.65 67.60 -19.33
N ASN A 42 14.69 68.70 -20.09
CA ASN A 42 15.74 69.08 -21.01
C ASN A 42 16.91 69.65 -20.22
N ALA A 43 18.02 68.98 -20.21
CA ALA A 43 19.33 69.58 -19.94
C ALA A 43 20.41 68.78 -20.65
N GLU A 44 20.82 69.20 -21.79
CA GLU A 44 22.10 68.85 -22.39
C GLU A 44 23.23 69.59 -21.66
N PRO A 45 24.34 68.90 -21.41
CA PRO A 45 25.64 69.54 -21.66
C PRO A 45 26.41 68.78 -22.74
N SER A 46 26.62 69.40 -23.83
CA SER A 46 27.56 69.04 -24.88
C SER A 46 29.00 68.94 -24.33
N ILE A 47 29.46 67.72 -24.13
CA ILE A 47 30.89 67.44 -23.90
C ILE A 47 31.47 67.01 -25.26
N GLN A 48 32.19 67.97 -25.91
CA GLN A 48 33.06 67.65 -27.02
C GLN A 48 34.26 66.86 -26.47
N ILE A 49 34.33 65.59 -26.68
CA ILE A 49 35.56 64.81 -26.51
C ILE A 49 36.24 64.69 -27.85
N THR A 50 37.09 65.67 -28.14
CA THR A 50 38.12 65.51 -29.13
C THR A 50 39.28 64.78 -28.48
N GLY A 51 39.51 63.56 -28.88
CA GLY A 51 40.65 62.81 -28.38
C GLY A 51 40.85 61.52 -29.18
N GLN A 52 41.83 61.48 -30.00
CA GLN A 52 42.35 60.31 -30.72
C GLN A 52 42.48 59.12 -29.78
N MET A 53 41.48 58.23 -29.79
CA MET A 53 41.69 56.93 -29.24
C MET A 53 42.59 56.13 -30.19
N SER A 54 43.82 55.94 -29.77
CA SER A 54 44.82 55.20 -30.52
C SER A 54 44.30 53.74 -30.75
N ALA A 55 44.55 53.28 -31.95
CA ALA A 55 44.14 51.92 -32.43
C ALA A 55 44.57 50.76 -31.51
N LEU A 56 45.43 51.01 -30.54
CA LEU A 56 45.86 50.07 -29.51
C LEU A 56 44.79 49.79 -28.45
N PHE A 57 43.98 50.81 -28.06
CA PHE A 57 42.87 50.56 -27.05
C PHE A 57 41.70 49.79 -27.66
N LEU A 58 41.40 50.00 -28.93
CA LEU A 58 40.37 49.24 -29.61
C LEU A 58 40.73 47.73 -29.77
N ARG A 59 42.04 47.46 -30.02
CA ARG A 59 42.54 46.09 -30.13
C ARG A 59 42.62 45.40 -28.76
N ALA A 60 42.95 46.12 -27.69
CA ALA A 60 42.91 45.57 -26.33
C ALA A 60 41.49 45.29 -25.86
N PHE A 61 40.49 46.13 -26.18
CA PHE A 61 39.10 45.93 -25.82
C PHE A 61 38.45 44.78 -26.60
N ALA A 62 38.81 44.61 -27.89
CA ALA A 62 38.39 43.46 -28.69
C ALA A 62 39.00 42.14 -28.22
N ALA A 63 40.23 42.13 -27.74
CA ALA A 63 40.88 40.94 -27.17
C ALA A 63 40.29 40.55 -25.81
N ILE A 64 39.89 41.52 -24.97
CA ILE A 64 39.21 41.26 -23.69
C ILE A 64 37.79 40.74 -23.90
N LEU A 65 37.06 41.19 -24.92
CA LEU A 65 35.71 40.67 -25.26
C LEU A 65 35.75 39.24 -25.83
N LEU A 66 36.86 38.84 -26.47
CA LEU A 66 37.05 37.46 -26.95
C LEU A 66 37.42 36.48 -25.83
N VAL A 67 38.04 36.95 -24.74
CA VAL A 67 38.42 36.11 -23.58
C VAL A 67 37.22 35.96 -22.59
N LEU A 68 36.26 36.90 -22.63
CA LEU A 68 35.02 36.84 -21.82
C LEU A 68 33.86 36.20 -22.55
N SER A 69 34.07 35.45 -23.63
CA SER A 69 33.04 34.55 -24.13
C SER A 69 32.73 33.55 -23.03
N PRO A 70 31.53 33.61 -22.37
CA PRO A 70 31.18 32.55 -21.47
C PRO A 70 31.21 31.28 -22.34
N ALA A 71 32.09 30.34 -22.03
CA ALA A 71 31.94 28.97 -22.50
C ALA A 71 30.53 28.56 -22.09
N LEU A 72 29.62 28.64 -23.04
CA LEU A 72 28.32 27.96 -22.94
C LEU A 72 28.69 26.48 -22.79
N ALA A 73 28.94 26.09 -21.54
CA ALA A 73 28.98 24.68 -21.18
C ALA A 73 27.60 24.16 -21.54
N SER A 74 27.47 23.69 -22.78
CA SER A 74 26.34 22.88 -23.20
C SER A 74 26.34 21.72 -22.23
N ALA A 75 25.46 21.74 -21.23
CA ALA A 75 25.20 20.59 -20.39
C ALA A 75 24.77 19.48 -21.35
N GLN A 76 25.72 18.63 -21.76
CA GLN A 76 25.45 17.49 -22.62
C GLN A 76 24.50 16.57 -21.84
N VAL A 77 23.22 16.57 -22.19
CA VAL A 77 22.24 15.65 -21.66
C VAL A 77 22.68 14.25 -22.07
N ARG A 78 23.29 13.52 -21.15
CA ARG A 78 23.72 12.15 -21.37
C ARG A 78 22.51 11.22 -21.34
N VAL A 79 22.30 10.47 -22.43
CA VAL A 79 21.28 9.43 -22.48
C VAL A 79 21.87 8.15 -21.90
N VAL A 80 21.23 7.61 -20.83
CA VAL A 80 21.64 6.37 -20.15
C VAL A 80 20.90 5.15 -20.65
N ALA A 81 19.69 5.32 -21.19
CA ALA A 81 18.99 4.25 -21.90
C ALA A 81 18.04 4.83 -22.96
N ARG A 82 17.77 4.02 -23.97
CA ARG A 82 16.72 4.28 -24.98
C ARG A 82 15.74 3.13 -24.95
N VAL A 83 14.44 3.45 -24.91
CA VAL A 83 13.34 2.49 -24.89
C VAL A 83 12.44 2.79 -26.08
N ASN A 84 12.59 2.03 -27.17
CA ASN A 84 12.06 2.36 -28.49
C ASN A 84 12.48 3.80 -28.89
N ASP A 85 11.52 4.72 -29.03
CA ASP A 85 11.77 6.12 -29.40
C ASP A 85 12.05 7.04 -28.21
N ASP A 86 11.81 6.59 -26.97
CA ASP A 86 11.98 7.41 -25.76
C ASP A 86 13.38 7.27 -25.18
N ALA A 87 13.98 8.40 -24.80
CA ALA A 87 15.26 8.43 -24.10
C ALA A 87 15.05 8.58 -22.58
N ILE A 88 15.90 7.93 -21.81
CA ILE A 88 16.07 8.15 -20.37
C ILE A 88 17.42 8.83 -20.20
N THR A 89 17.42 10.00 -19.58
CA THR A 89 18.64 10.78 -19.37
C THR A 89 19.27 10.48 -18.02
N ASP A 90 20.55 10.82 -17.87
CA ASP A 90 21.25 10.75 -16.58
C ASP A 90 20.59 11.66 -15.53
N PHE A 91 20.07 12.80 -15.97
CA PHE A 91 19.30 13.70 -15.10
C PHE A 91 18.03 12.99 -14.57
N ASP A 92 17.23 12.38 -15.45
CA ASP A 92 16.01 11.66 -15.05
C ASP A 92 16.33 10.54 -14.06
N LEU A 93 17.39 9.77 -14.33
CA LEU A 93 17.83 8.68 -13.47
C LEU A 93 18.29 9.20 -12.10
N SER A 94 19.07 10.29 -12.07
CA SER A 94 19.56 10.87 -10.81
C SER A 94 18.40 11.40 -9.96
N GLN A 95 17.46 12.13 -10.56
CA GLN A 95 16.28 12.67 -9.89
C GLN A 95 15.35 11.54 -9.38
N ARG A 96 15.19 10.50 -10.19
CA ARG A 96 14.38 9.33 -9.80
C ARG A 96 15.03 8.55 -8.66
N THR A 97 16.34 8.40 -8.69
CA THR A 97 17.11 7.77 -7.60
C THR A 97 17.01 8.57 -6.31
N GLN A 98 17.14 9.90 -6.40
CA GLN A 98 16.95 10.80 -5.26
C GLN A 98 15.55 10.68 -4.67
N PHE A 99 14.52 10.67 -5.52
CA PHE A 99 13.13 10.48 -5.09
C PHE A 99 12.95 9.15 -4.35
N ALA A 100 13.47 8.05 -4.91
CA ALA A 100 13.40 6.73 -4.28
C ALA A 100 14.08 6.70 -2.90
N ILE A 101 15.28 7.27 -2.76
CA ILE A 101 16.00 7.34 -1.48
C ILE A 101 15.23 8.18 -0.45
N LYS A 102 14.76 9.36 -0.83
CA LYS A 102 14.06 10.26 0.10
C LYS A 102 12.71 9.71 0.58
N THR A 103 12.00 8.96 -0.26
CA THR A 103 10.71 8.34 0.10
C THR A 103 10.86 7.08 0.95
N THR A 104 12.01 6.40 0.91
CA THR A 104 12.28 5.22 1.75
C THR A 104 12.87 5.57 3.12
N GLY A 105 13.19 6.85 3.37
CA GLY A 105 13.81 7.29 4.63
C GLY A 105 15.25 6.81 4.82
N LEU A 106 15.87 6.25 3.79
CA LEU A 106 17.27 5.82 3.84
C LEU A 106 18.23 7.04 3.83
N GLN A 107 19.37 6.87 4.47
CA GLN A 107 20.41 7.90 4.44
C GLN A 107 21.00 8.01 3.04
N ASP A 108 20.95 9.20 2.47
CA ASP A 108 21.40 9.50 1.12
C ASP A 108 22.95 9.55 1.07
N THR A 109 23.55 8.49 0.56
CA THR A 109 24.99 8.36 0.40
C THR A 109 25.36 8.09 -1.07
N PRO A 110 26.57 8.51 -1.54
CA PRO A 110 27.00 8.24 -2.91
C PRO A 110 26.98 6.75 -3.29
N ASP A 111 27.38 5.88 -2.36
CA ASP A 111 27.38 4.44 -2.54
C ASP A 111 25.95 3.87 -2.67
N LEU A 112 24.99 4.35 -1.86
CA LEU A 112 23.59 3.97 -2.00
C LEU A 112 23.01 4.42 -3.35
N ARG A 113 23.29 5.66 -3.77
CA ARG A 113 22.87 6.17 -5.08
C ARG A 113 23.37 5.29 -6.21
N GLN A 114 24.65 4.93 -6.21
CA GLN A 114 25.24 4.08 -7.24
C GLN A 114 24.60 2.69 -7.29
N ARG A 115 24.37 2.07 -6.13
CA ARG A 115 23.71 0.74 -6.06
C ARG A 115 22.25 0.80 -6.50
N MET A 116 21.53 1.85 -6.14
CA MET A 116 20.13 2.00 -6.52
C MET A 116 19.93 2.39 -7.98
N ALA A 117 20.88 3.13 -8.58
CA ALA A 117 20.75 3.65 -9.94
C ALA A 117 20.42 2.55 -10.96
N SER A 118 21.11 1.42 -10.90
CA SER A 118 20.87 0.29 -11.83
C SER A 118 19.48 -0.32 -11.67
N GLN A 119 18.96 -0.41 -10.44
CA GLN A 119 17.61 -0.91 -10.17
C GLN A 119 16.56 0.10 -10.61
N VAL A 120 16.77 1.37 -10.27
CA VAL A 120 15.88 2.47 -10.67
C VAL A 120 15.82 2.58 -12.20
N LEU A 121 16.97 2.45 -12.90
CA LEU A 121 16.99 2.47 -14.37
C LEU A 121 16.14 1.33 -14.97
N ARG A 122 16.27 0.11 -14.45
CA ARG A 122 15.43 -1.02 -14.89
C ARG A 122 13.95 -0.73 -14.69
N GLN A 123 13.59 -0.15 -13.54
CA GLN A 123 12.20 0.24 -13.26
C GLN A 123 11.72 1.32 -14.23
N MET A 124 12.52 2.35 -14.50
CA MET A 124 12.16 3.41 -15.47
C MET A 124 11.97 2.86 -16.89
N ILE A 125 12.79 1.89 -17.31
CA ILE A 125 12.62 1.18 -18.59
C ILE A 125 11.25 0.48 -18.62
N ASP A 126 10.90 -0.26 -17.56
CA ASP A 126 9.61 -0.94 -17.45
C ASP A 126 8.44 0.04 -17.50
N GLU A 127 8.55 1.16 -16.79
CA GLU A 127 7.55 2.23 -16.78
C GLU A 127 7.34 2.84 -18.18
N ARG A 128 8.43 3.10 -18.94
CA ARG A 128 8.33 3.58 -20.33
C ARG A 128 7.60 2.59 -21.22
N LEU A 129 7.93 1.31 -21.13
CA LEU A 129 7.25 0.26 -21.87
C LEU A 129 5.77 0.14 -21.51
N GLN A 130 5.41 0.29 -20.24
CA GLN A 130 4.03 0.27 -19.77
C GLN A 130 3.23 1.42 -20.37
N ILE A 131 3.75 2.65 -20.32
CA ILE A 131 3.09 3.84 -20.88
C ILE A 131 2.93 3.70 -22.39
N GLN A 132 3.99 3.34 -23.11
CA GLN A 132 3.96 3.18 -24.57
C GLN A 132 2.96 2.09 -24.98
N ASN A 133 2.96 0.95 -24.29
CA ASN A 133 2.04 -0.13 -24.58
C ASN A 133 0.58 0.24 -24.29
N ALA A 134 0.31 0.97 -23.21
CA ALA A 134 -1.03 1.48 -22.92
C ALA A 134 -1.52 2.41 -24.04
N LYS A 135 -0.67 3.35 -24.49
CA LYS A 135 -0.99 4.26 -25.62
C LYS A 135 -1.29 3.46 -26.90
N ARG A 136 -0.47 2.45 -27.22
CA ARG A 136 -0.68 1.57 -28.38
C ARG A 136 -1.98 0.77 -28.31
N LEU A 137 -2.42 0.42 -27.11
CA LEU A 137 -3.68 -0.31 -26.88
C LEU A 137 -4.92 0.61 -26.81
N GLY A 138 -4.77 1.92 -27.01
CA GLY A 138 -5.86 2.87 -26.85
C GLY A 138 -6.32 3.07 -25.39
N LEU A 139 -5.41 2.86 -24.44
CA LEU A 139 -5.63 2.98 -22.99
C LEU A 139 -4.72 4.06 -22.35
N PRO A 140 -4.61 5.27 -22.94
CA PRO A 140 -3.73 6.28 -22.37
C PRO A 140 -4.17 6.65 -20.95
N THR A 141 -3.23 7.13 -20.16
CA THR A 141 -3.51 7.74 -18.86
C THR A 141 -3.57 9.24 -19.03
N SER A 142 -4.63 9.86 -18.53
CA SER A 142 -4.80 11.31 -18.56
C SER A 142 -4.16 11.96 -17.33
N ASP A 143 -3.82 13.25 -17.46
CA ASP A 143 -3.31 14.04 -16.34
C ASP A 143 -4.31 14.08 -15.17
N ALA A 144 -5.61 14.11 -15.47
CA ALA A 144 -6.66 14.09 -14.45
C ALA A 144 -6.61 12.81 -13.60
N GLU A 145 -6.37 11.64 -14.22
CA GLU A 145 -6.22 10.36 -13.49
C GLU A 145 -4.96 10.38 -12.61
N VAL A 146 -3.86 10.95 -13.11
CA VAL A 146 -2.62 11.11 -12.31
C VAL A 146 -2.87 12.03 -11.12
N GLN A 147 -3.54 13.17 -11.31
CA GLN A 147 -3.90 14.09 -10.23
C GLN A 147 -4.83 13.43 -9.19
N GLN A 148 -5.82 12.67 -9.65
CA GLN A 148 -6.69 11.91 -8.76
C GLN A 148 -5.89 10.91 -7.92
N ARG A 149 -4.97 10.17 -8.53
CA ARG A 149 -4.10 9.22 -7.84
C ARG A 149 -3.24 9.90 -6.77
N LEU A 150 -2.68 11.06 -7.08
CA LEU A 150 -1.92 11.86 -6.12
C LEU A 150 -2.77 12.31 -4.94
N SER A 151 -4.00 12.78 -5.20
CA SER A 151 -4.94 13.16 -4.14
C SER A 151 -5.33 11.97 -3.25
N GLU A 152 -5.40 10.76 -3.79
CA GLU A 152 -5.60 9.53 -3.00
C GLU A 152 -4.40 9.23 -2.09
N ILE A 153 -3.19 9.41 -2.61
CA ILE A 153 -1.94 9.23 -1.83
C ILE A 153 -1.87 10.27 -0.70
N GLU A 154 -2.15 11.54 -0.99
CA GLU A 154 -2.17 12.61 0.02
C GLU A 154 -3.16 12.29 1.14
N ARG A 155 -4.39 11.89 0.79
CA ARG A 155 -5.41 11.49 1.78
C ARG A 155 -4.98 10.26 2.59
N GLY A 156 -4.43 9.25 1.94
CA GLY A 156 -3.95 8.02 2.60
C GLY A 156 -2.79 8.27 3.56
N ALA A 157 -1.95 9.26 3.26
CA ALA A 157 -0.82 9.67 4.10
C ALA A 157 -1.18 10.76 5.12
N GLY A 158 -2.45 11.20 5.22
CA GLY A 158 -2.88 12.28 6.10
C GLY A 158 -2.33 13.66 5.71
N MET A 159 -1.96 13.83 4.44
CA MET A 159 -1.45 15.10 3.90
C MET A 159 -2.61 16.00 3.43
N ASN A 160 -2.39 17.31 3.50
CA ASN A 160 -3.31 18.28 2.88
C ASN A 160 -3.17 18.26 1.34
N PRO A 161 -4.23 18.64 0.59
CA PRO A 161 -4.16 18.75 -0.85
C PRO A 161 -3.00 19.63 -1.32
N GLY A 162 -2.18 19.14 -2.26
CA GLY A 162 -1.00 19.83 -2.77
C GLY A 162 0.28 19.69 -1.94
N GLN A 163 0.21 19.11 -0.77
CA GLN A 163 1.36 18.94 0.13
C GLN A 163 2.42 18.00 -0.45
N PHE A 164 2.02 17.00 -1.25
CA PHE A 164 2.97 16.12 -1.93
C PHE A 164 3.84 16.89 -2.94
N ARG A 165 3.27 17.85 -3.67
CA ARG A 165 4.04 18.70 -4.58
C ARG A 165 5.05 19.57 -3.83
N LEU A 166 4.66 20.13 -2.67
CA LEU A 166 5.57 20.89 -1.80
C LEU A 166 6.70 20.00 -1.25
N PHE A 167 6.37 18.76 -0.89
CA PHE A 167 7.38 17.78 -0.48
C PHE A 167 8.40 17.53 -1.60
N LEU A 168 7.96 17.28 -2.84
CA LEU A 168 8.86 17.10 -3.97
C LEU A 168 9.78 18.32 -4.18
N GLN A 169 9.25 19.53 -4.10
CA GLN A 169 10.01 20.76 -4.16
C GLN A 169 11.07 20.85 -3.06
N SER A 170 10.70 20.47 -1.82
CA SER A 170 11.60 20.50 -0.66
C SER A 170 12.81 19.55 -0.80
N ILE A 171 12.65 18.46 -1.54
CA ILE A 171 13.71 17.50 -1.82
C ILE A 171 14.39 17.73 -3.17
N GLY A 172 14.03 18.81 -3.90
CA GLY A 172 14.62 19.18 -5.17
C GLY A 172 14.29 18.22 -6.34
N VAL A 173 13.16 17.51 -6.28
CA VAL A 173 12.72 16.57 -7.33
C VAL A 173 11.61 17.23 -8.16
N PRO A 174 11.75 17.31 -9.51
CA PRO A 174 10.70 17.79 -10.39
C PRO A 174 9.43 16.92 -10.26
N TYR A 175 8.27 17.56 -10.27
CA TYR A 175 6.98 16.88 -10.18
C TYR A 175 6.79 15.81 -11.24
N GLU A 176 7.27 16.07 -12.45
CA GLU A 176 7.17 15.22 -13.64
C GLU A 176 7.81 13.84 -13.41
N ILE A 177 8.89 13.79 -12.63
CA ILE A 177 9.60 12.55 -12.28
C ILE A 177 8.70 11.62 -11.47
N ALA A 178 7.95 12.15 -10.50
CA ALA A 178 7.00 11.37 -9.72
C ALA A 178 5.72 11.08 -10.52
N ALA A 179 5.22 12.06 -11.29
CA ALA A 179 4.01 11.91 -12.10
C ALA A 179 4.14 10.79 -13.12
N GLN A 180 5.29 10.64 -13.79
CA GLN A 180 5.56 9.55 -14.74
C GLN A 180 5.47 8.16 -14.08
N GLN A 181 5.90 8.03 -12.84
CA GLN A 181 5.74 6.77 -12.09
C GLN A 181 4.28 6.42 -11.89
N PHE A 182 3.47 7.40 -11.50
CA PHE A 182 2.04 7.18 -11.28
C PHE A 182 1.30 6.95 -12.61
N GLU A 183 1.69 7.66 -13.68
CA GLU A 183 1.21 7.40 -15.03
C GLU A 183 1.46 5.94 -15.43
N ALA A 184 2.69 5.45 -15.25
CA ALA A 184 3.05 4.07 -15.57
C ALA A 184 2.26 3.04 -14.76
N GLN A 185 2.09 3.27 -13.45
CA GLN A 185 1.30 2.39 -12.58
C GLN A 185 -0.17 2.33 -13.01
N LEU A 186 -0.78 3.47 -13.33
CA LEU A 186 -2.15 3.56 -13.83
C LEU A 186 -2.29 2.88 -15.19
N ALA A 187 -1.36 3.15 -16.12
CA ALA A 187 -1.28 2.54 -17.43
C ALA A 187 -1.20 1.01 -17.32
N TRP A 188 -0.30 0.52 -16.47
CA TRP A 188 -0.15 -0.92 -16.19
C TRP A 188 -1.43 -1.53 -15.63
N GLY A 189 -2.05 -0.89 -14.67
CA GLY A 189 -3.35 -1.33 -14.13
C GLY A 189 -4.44 -1.46 -15.20
N LYS A 190 -4.49 -0.53 -16.16
CA LYS A 190 -5.42 -0.59 -17.31
C LYS A 190 -5.09 -1.77 -18.23
N ILE A 191 -3.79 -1.97 -18.55
CA ILE A 191 -3.33 -3.11 -19.37
C ILE A 191 -3.69 -4.43 -18.69
N VAL A 192 -3.39 -4.57 -17.42
CA VAL A 192 -3.68 -5.80 -16.66
C VAL A 192 -5.17 -6.09 -16.67
N ARG A 193 -6.02 -5.12 -16.37
CA ARG A 193 -7.47 -5.30 -16.41
C ARG A 193 -8.01 -5.68 -17.78
N ARG A 194 -7.48 -5.08 -18.85
CA ARG A 194 -8.03 -5.26 -20.20
C ARG A 194 -7.43 -6.45 -20.95
N LYS A 195 -6.15 -6.78 -20.73
CA LYS A 195 -5.41 -7.77 -21.51
C LYS A 195 -5.04 -9.02 -20.73
N VAL A 196 -4.77 -8.89 -19.45
CA VAL A 196 -4.28 -10.02 -18.64
C VAL A 196 -5.41 -10.69 -17.88
N ARG A 197 -6.25 -9.90 -17.20
CA ARG A 197 -7.34 -10.41 -16.36
C ARG A 197 -8.31 -11.35 -17.09
N PRO A 198 -8.73 -11.10 -18.36
CA PRO A 198 -9.63 -11.99 -19.07
C PRO A 198 -9.03 -13.38 -19.40
N LEU A 199 -7.70 -13.50 -19.33
CA LEU A 199 -6.97 -14.75 -19.62
C LEU A 199 -6.72 -15.59 -18.36
N VAL A 200 -7.15 -15.09 -17.20
CA VAL A 200 -6.90 -15.74 -15.91
C VAL A 200 -8.22 -16.22 -15.32
N GLU A 201 -8.34 -17.52 -15.23
CA GLU A 201 -9.48 -18.22 -14.61
C GLU A 201 -9.01 -19.05 -13.43
N VAL A 202 -9.86 -19.18 -12.44
CA VAL A 202 -9.68 -20.06 -11.29
C VAL A 202 -10.77 -21.11 -11.36
N SER A 203 -10.36 -22.38 -11.51
CA SER A 203 -11.30 -23.50 -11.54
C SER A 203 -11.71 -23.93 -10.14
N GLU A 204 -12.88 -24.57 -10.01
CA GLU A 204 -13.33 -25.17 -8.76
C GLU A 204 -12.34 -26.24 -8.26
N ALA A 205 -11.75 -27.01 -9.18
CA ALA A 205 -10.73 -28.01 -8.83
C ALA A 205 -9.52 -27.40 -8.14
N GLU A 206 -9.04 -26.23 -8.58
CA GLU A 206 -7.91 -25.54 -7.92
C GLU A 206 -8.29 -25.05 -6.52
N ILE A 207 -9.53 -24.62 -6.32
CA ILE A 207 -10.03 -24.23 -5.00
C ILE A 207 -10.11 -25.45 -4.09
N ASP A 208 -10.64 -26.58 -4.58
CA ASP A 208 -10.74 -27.83 -3.82
C ASP A 208 -9.37 -28.42 -3.47
N ASP A 209 -8.42 -28.37 -4.40
CA ASP A 209 -7.04 -28.77 -4.16
C ASP A 209 -6.36 -27.89 -3.11
N ALA A 210 -6.58 -26.59 -3.17
CA ALA A 210 -6.03 -25.64 -2.18
C ALA A 210 -6.65 -25.93 -0.78
N LEU A 211 -7.97 -26.12 -0.71
CA LEU A 211 -8.65 -26.49 0.54
C LEU A 211 -8.14 -27.82 1.10
N THR A 212 -7.93 -28.82 0.23
CA THR A 212 -7.43 -30.14 0.62
C THR A 212 -6.02 -30.03 1.21
N ARG A 213 -5.13 -29.25 0.58
CA ARG A 213 -3.80 -28.97 1.12
C ARG A 213 -3.85 -28.22 2.46
N LEU A 214 -4.74 -27.23 2.59
CA LEU A 214 -4.91 -26.49 3.84
C LEU A 214 -5.43 -27.42 4.94
N ARG A 215 -6.43 -28.29 4.67
CA ARG A 215 -6.94 -29.29 5.62
C ARG A 215 -5.86 -30.25 6.09
N ALA A 216 -5.00 -30.71 5.18
CA ALA A 216 -3.87 -31.58 5.51
C ALA A 216 -2.81 -30.90 6.40
N ASN A 217 -2.87 -29.59 6.51
CA ASN A 217 -1.95 -28.80 7.35
C ASN A 217 -2.57 -28.33 8.67
N ILE A 218 -3.85 -28.62 8.93
CA ILE A 218 -4.51 -28.26 10.20
C ILE A 218 -3.71 -28.88 11.36
N GLY A 219 -3.43 -28.07 12.36
CA GLY A 219 -2.66 -28.47 13.53
C GLY A 219 -1.14 -28.55 13.34
N LYS A 220 -0.63 -28.42 12.10
CA LYS A 220 0.81 -28.29 11.88
C LYS A 220 1.30 -26.89 12.26
N THR A 221 2.58 -26.79 12.53
CA THR A 221 3.20 -25.49 12.82
C THR A 221 3.38 -24.70 11.53
N GLU A 222 2.84 -23.48 11.47
CA GLU A 222 3.18 -22.48 10.47
C GLU A 222 4.20 -21.49 11.05
N SER A 223 5.10 -21.02 10.21
CA SER A 223 6.15 -20.09 10.58
C SER A 223 5.95 -18.75 9.90
N ARG A 224 6.03 -17.64 10.63
CA ARG A 224 6.15 -16.32 10.03
C ARG A 224 7.60 -16.12 9.62
N VAL A 225 7.81 -15.92 8.32
CA VAL A 225 9.16 -15.92 7.73
C VAL A 225 9.41 -14.59 7.05
N ALA A 226 10.61 -14.09 7.19
CA ALA A 226 11.18 -13.06 6.34
C ALA A 226 12.35 -13.64 5.54
N GLU A 227 12.56 -13.14 4.30
CA GLU A 227 13.62 -13.61 3.42
C GLU A 227 14.48 -12.48 2.86
N ILE A 228 15.73 -12.76 2.65
CA ILE A 228 16.62 -11.98 1.77
C ILE A 228 16.95 -12.87 0.59
N PHE A 229 16.54 -12.44 -0.61
CA PHE A 229 16.76 -13.18 -1.84
C PHE A 229 17.88 -12.55 -2.66
N VAL A 230 18.86 -13.36 -3.04
CA VAL A 230 19.97 -12.99 -3.93
C VAL A 230 19.87 -13.88 -5.18
N PRO A 231 19.38 -13.34 -6.32
CA PRO A 231 19.22 -14.13 -7.53
C PRO A 231 20.57 -14.57 -8.10
N VAL A 232 20.56 -15.67 -8.82
CA VAL A 232 21.66 -16.07 -9.68
C VAL A 232 21.34 -15.59 -11.08
N ASP A 233 22.03 -14.55 -11.53
CA ASP A 233 21.95 -14.09 -12.90
C ASP A 233 23.00 -14.84 -13.76
N ARG A 234 22.72 -14.96 -15.07
CA ARG A 234 23.65 -15.59 -16.02
C ARG A 234 24.99 -14.84 -16.12
N THR A 235 24.98 -13.55 -15.80
CA THR A 235 26.16 -12.68 -15.86
C THR A 235 27.06 -12.78 -14.65
N GLU A 236 26.52 -13.05 -13.43
CA GLU A 236 27.30 -13.01 -12.20
C GLU A 236 27.80 -14.39 -11.73
N GLY A 237 27.20 -15.47 -12.20
CA GLY A 237 27.56 -16.83 -11.80
C GLY A 237 27.07 -17.20 -10.39
N VAL A 238 27.00 -18.53 -10.15
CA VAL A 238 26.50 -19.11 -8.89
C VAL A 238 27.35 -18.74 -7.68
N ASP A 239 28.68 -18.72 -7.87
CA ASP A 239 29.64 -18.47 -6.79
C ASP A 239 29.68 -17.02 -6.34
N GLU A 240 29.45 -16.08 -7.25
CA GLU A 240 29.38 -14.65 -6.87
C GLU A 240 28.10 -14.34 -6.09
N ALA A 241 26.97 -14.87 -6.54
CA ALA A 241 25.71 -14.74 -5.81
C ALA A 241 25.82 -15.35 -4.39
N LYS A 242 26.55 -16.48 -4.25
CA LYS A 242 26.81 -17.07 -2.95
C LYS A 242 27.67 -16.15 -2.07
N ARG A 243 28.77 -15.64 -2.61
CA ARG A 243 29.64 -14.70 -1.86
C ARG A 243 28.87 -13.44 -1.43
N ASN A 244 27.91 -12.97 -2.27
CA ASN A 244 27.02 -11.87 -1.90
C ASN A 244 26.13 -12.25 -0.72
N ALA A 245 25.49 -13.42 -0.77
CA ALA A 245 24.67 -13.91 0.33
C ALA A 245 25.48 -14.11 1.62
N ASP A 246 26.70 -14.64 1.54
CA ASP A 246 27.59 -14.78 2.70
C ASP A 246 27.95 -13.42 3.32
N ARG A 247 28.26 -12.41 2.50
CA ARG A 247 28.52 -11.04 2.99
C ARG A 247 27.31 -10.42 3.67
N ILE A 248 26.12 -10.68 3.17
CA ILE A 248 24.86 -10.23 3.78
C ILE A 248 24.68 -10.92 5.13
N LEU A 249 24.90 -12.23 5.19
CA LEU A 249 24.86 -12.99 6.45
C LEU A 249 25.84 -12.43 7.49
N ASP A 250 27.04 -12.06 7.09
CA ASP A 250 28.03 -11.46 7.99
C ASP A 250 27.56 -10.12 8.57
N GLN A 251 26.80 -9.32 7.82
CA GLN A 251 26.19 -8.09 8.36
C GLN A 251 25.11 -8.41 9.42
N LEU A 252 24.29 -9.42 9.17
CA LEU A 252 23.29 -9.89 10.14
C LEU A 252 23.96 -10.41 11.43
N LYS A 253 25.05 -11.18 11.30
CA LYS A 253 25.85 -11.67 12.44
C LYS A 253 26.47 -10.54 13.26
N ARG A 254 26.75 -9.39 12.64
CA ARG A 254 27.23 -8.17 13.34
C ARG A 254 26.10 -7.35 13.97
N GLY A 255 24.86 -7.84 13.94
CA GLY A 255 23.72 -7.20 14.60
C GLY A 255 22.92 -6.25 13.73
N ALA A 256 23.12 -6.20 12.42
CA ALA A 256 22.29 -5.40 11.53
C ALA A 256 20.83 -5.90 11.56
N PRO A 257 19.81 -5.02 11.65
CA PRO A 257 18.41 -5.43 11.64
C PRO A 257 18.03 -6.12 10.32
N PHE A 258 17.45 -7.33 10.40
CA PHE A 258 17.11 -8.13 9.23
C PHE A 258 16.27 -7.37 8.21
N ALA A 259 15.23 -6.65 8.67
CA ALA A 259 14.36 -5.87 7.79
C ALA A 259 15.11 -4.79 7.02
N ALA A 260 16.04 -4.08 7.65
CA ALA A 260 16.83 -3.04 6.98
C ALA A 260 17.78 -3.65 5.93
N VAL A 261 18.41 -4.80 6.28
CA VAL A 261 19.28 -5.54 5.35
C VAL A 261 18.46 -6.09 4.17
N ALA A 262 17.25 -6.60 4.42
CA ALA A 262 16.35 -7.07 3.37
C ALA A 262 15.97 -5.94 2.42
N GLN A 263 15.58 -4.77 2.95
CA GLN A 263 15.25 -3.60 2.13
C GLN A 263 16.41 -3.13 1.25
N GLN A 264 17.62 -3.27 1.74
CA GLN A 264 18.82 -2.78 1.06
C GLN A 264 19.38 -3.77 0.04
N PHE A 265 19.37 -5.07 0.34
CA PHE A 265 20.11 -6.07 -0.41
C PHE A 265 19.24 -7.15 -1.06
N SER A 266 18.00 -7.36 -0.59
CA SER A 266 17.12 -8.37 -1.18
C SER A 266 16.61 -7.91 -2.55
N GLN A 267 16.63 -8.83 -3.51
CA GLN A 267 16.00 -8.64 -4.82
C GLN A 267 14.67 -9.39 -4.93
N GLY A 268 14.16 -9.90 -3.83
CA GLY A 268 12.84 -10.51 -3.73
C GLY A 268 11.71 -9.48 -3.71
N ALA A 269 10.50 -9.92 -4.04
CA ALA A 269 9.31 -9.06 -4.02
C ALA A 269 9.00 -8.49 -2.63
N SER A 270 9.39 -9.22 -1.58
CA SER A 270 9.23 -8.84 -0.17
C SER A 270 10.26 -7.82 0.34
N ALA A 271 11.27 -7.45 -0.47
CA ALA A 271 12.36 -6.57 -0.04
C ALA A 271 11.87 -5.27 0.61
N GLN A 272 10.91 -4.59 -0.02
CA GLN A 272 10.39 -3.31 0.47
C GLN A 272 9.61 -3.43 1.79
N THR A 273 9.09 -4.62 2.11
CA THR A 273 8.41 -4.92 3.37
C THR A 273 9.36 -5.53 4.42
N GLY A 274 10.68 -5.32 4.26
CA GLY A 274 11.69 -5.87 5.15
C GLY A 274 11.90 -7.37 5.02
N GLY A 275 11.53 -7.94 3.86
CA GLY A 275 11.62 -9.35 3.56
C GLY A 275 10.44 -10.19 4.05
N ASP A 276 9.45 -9.62 4.72
CA ASP A 276 8.31 -10.37 5.29
C ASP A 276 7.49 -11.04 4.18
N ILE A 277 7.53 -12.37 4.12
CA ILE A 277 6.72 -13.21 3.23
C ILE A 277 5.48 -13.78 3.92
N GLY A 278 5.25 -13.39 5.18
CA GLY A 278 4.07 -13.79 5.94
C GLY A 278 4.19 -15.17 6.59
N TRP A 279 3.02 -15.76 6.87
CA TRP A 279 2.91 -17.09 7.44
C TRP A 279 3.04 -18.17 6.38
N VAL A 280 3.98 -19.08 6.58
CA VAL A 280 4.35 -20.14 5.66
C VAL A 280 4.03 -21.49 6.29
N LEU A 281 3.27 -22.31 5.55
CA LEU A 281 2.98 -23.70 5.93
C LEU A 281 4.07 -24.63 5.39
N PRO A 282 4.33 -25.77 6.07
CA PRO A 282 5.21 -26.81 5.54
C PRO A 282 4.77 -27.27 4.13
N GLY A 283 5.69 -27.32 3.20
CA GLY A 283 5.43 -27.68 1.80
C GLY A 283 4.97 -26.53 0.91
N SER A 284 4.99 -25.28 1.40
CA SER A 284 4.61 -24.11 0.62
C SER A 284 5.76 -23.49 -0.17
N LEU A 285 6.99 -23.73 0.23
CA LEU A 285 8.19 -23.22 -0.43
C LEU A 285 8.95 -24.33 -1.16
N ASP A 286 10.08 -23.96 -1.75
CA ASP A 286 11.04 -24.95 -2.26
C ASP A 286 11.47 -25.89 -1.11
N PRO A 287 11.61 -27.21 -1.36
CA PRO A 287 11.93 -28.18 -0.32
C PRO A 287 13.20 -27.86 0.50
N ALA A 288 14.19 -27.22 -0.14
CA ALA A 288 15.41 -26.81 0.57
C ALA A 288 15.14 -25.65 1.55
N LEU A 289 14.24 -24.72 1.17
CA LEU A 289 13.84 -23.60 2.02
C LEU A 289 12.98 -24.09 3.20
N ASP A 290 12.01 -24.97 2.93
CA ASP A 290 11.19 -25.59 3.97
C ASP A 290 12.06 -26.34 4.99
N ALA A 291 13.00 -27.17 4.52
CA ALA A 291 13.91 -27.92 5.40
C ALA A 291 14.83 -26.99 6.22
N ALA A 292 15.15 -25.81 5.71
CA ALA A 292 15.93 -24.82 6.46
C ALA A 292 15.06 -24.15 7.54
N ILE A 293 13.82 -23.78 7.21
CA ILE A 293 12.87 -23.19 8.16
C ILE A 293 12.61 -24.14 9.33
N ASP A 294 12.44 -25.43 9.07
CA ASP A 294 12.15 -26.42 10.11
C ASP A 294 13.25 -26.51 11.19
N LYS A 295 14.50 -26.25 10.82
CA LYS A 295 15.65 -26.25 11.72
C LYS A 295 15.80 -25.00 12.58
N LEU A 296 15.18 -23.90 12.19
CA LEU A 296 15.32 -22.62 12.87
C LEU A 296 14.39 -22.53 14.08
N GLN A 297 14.79 -21.81 15.09
CA GLN A 297 13.92 -21.36 16.18
C GLN A 297 13.38 -19.94 15.87
N PRO A 298 12.29 -19.49 16.51
CA PRO A 298 11.86 -18.10 16.42
C PRO A 298 13.01 -17.14 16.72
N ARG A 299 13.11 -16.07 15.93
CA ARG A 299 14.18 -15.05 15.95
C ARG A 299 15.57 -15.55 15.54
N GLN A 300 15.63 -16.66 14.81
CA GLN A 300 16.86 -17.14 14.16
C GLN A 300 16.79 -16.97 12.65
N TYR A 301 17.94 -16.79 12.05
CA TYR A 301 18.11 -16.77 10.58
C TYR A 301 18.99 -17.93 10.13
N SER A 302 18.79 -18.35 8.88
CA SER A 302 19.55 -19.45 8.27
C SER A 302 20.92 -19.00 7.76
N ASP A 303 21.79 -19.94 7.53
CA ASP A 303 22.83 -19.77 6.50
C ASP A 303 22.19 -19.62 5.11
N PRO A 304 22.94 -19.15 4.08
CA PRO A 304 22.42 -19.06 2.72
C PRO A 304 21.96 -20.42 2.18
N VAL A 305 20.68 -20.51 1.82
CA VAL A 305 20.04 -21.72 1.27
C VAL A 305 19.88 -21.56 -0.23
N ARG A 306 20.27 -22.56 -0.99
CA ARG A 306 20.16 -22.58 -2.46
C ARG A 306 18.76 -22.99 -2.92
N SER A 307 18.17 -22.21 -3.82
CA SER A 307 16.98 -22.58 -4.60
C SER A 307 17.27 -22.50 -6.11
N PRO A 308 16.37 -22.97 -6.97
CA PRO A 308 16.55 -22.82 -8.42
C PRO A 308 16.71 -21.36 -8.89
N GLY A 309 16.12 -20.40 -8.16
CA GLY A 309 16.18 -18.98 -8.51
C GLY A 309 17.41 -18.24 -7.98
N GLY A 310 18.03 -18.72 -6.91
CA GLY A 310 19.11 -17.98 -6.24
C GLY A 310 19.43 -18.49 -4.85
N TRP A 311 19.98 -17.61 -4.03
CA TRP A 311 20.29 -17.86 -2.64
C TRP A 311 19.33 -17.11 -1.73
N HIS A 312 18.90 -17.74 -0.65
CA HIS A 312 17.99 -17.19 0.33
C HIS A 312 18.61 -17.21 1.72
N ILE A 313 18.48 -16.14 2.47
CA ILE A 313 18.69 -16.12 3.91
C ILE A 313 17.30 -15.96 4.52
N LEU A 314 16.88 -16.95 5.31
CA LEU A 314 15.56 -17.03 5.90
C LEU A 314 15.62 -16.60 7.37
N TYR A 315 14.62 -15.91 7.85
CA TYR A 315 14.48 -15.50 9.24
C TYR A 315 13.11 -15.90 9.75
N VAL A 316 13.08 -16.77 10.76
CA VAL A 316 11.81 -17.13 11.42
C VAL A 316 11.50 -16.08 12.47
N VAL A 317 10.45 -15.30 12.21
CA VAL A 317 9.98 -14.24 13.11
C VAL A 317 9.23 -14.85 14.29
N ASP A 318 8.29 -15.77 13.99
CA ASP A 318 7.40 -16.39 14.97
C ASP A 318 6.87 -17.74 14.46
N ARG A 319 6.26 -18.53 15.36
CA ARG A 319 5.62 -19.81 15.04
C ARG A 319 4.27 -19.92 15.74
N ARG A 320 3.30 -20.52 15.08
CA ARG A 320 2.01 -20.86 15.66
C ARG A 320 1.44 -22.13 15.03
N GLN A 321 0.42 -22.70 15.64
CA GLN A 321 -0.34 -23.78 15.01
C GLN A 321 -1.29 -23.20 13.96
N PHE A 322 -1.22 -23.75 12.75
CA PHE A 322 -2.11 -23.37 11.65
C PHE A 322 -3.55 -23.84 11.95
N ALA A 323 -4.50 -22.97 11.68
CA ALA A 323 -5.92 -23.26 11.87
C ALA A 323 -6.28 -23.75 13.29
N ALA A 324 -5.46 -23.40 14.30
CA ALA A 324 -5.93 -23.40 15.67
C ALA A 324 -7.15 -22.49 15.69
N THR A 325 -8.34 -23.08 15.87
CA THR A 325 -9.64 -22.41 15.83
C THR A 325 -9.58 -21.17 16.72
N ARG A 326 -9.49 -19.99 16.13
CA ARG A 326 -9.75 -18.77 16.87
C ARG A 326 -11.26 -18.57 16.83
N PRO A 327 -11.91 -18.51 17.99
CA PRO A 327 -13.36 -18.23 18.03
C PRO A 327 -13.73 -17.00 17.19
N ASP A 328 -12.82 -16.02 17.10
CA ASP A 328 -13.01 -14.77 16.37
C ASP A 328 -13.02 -14.90 14.84
N ASP A 329 -12.51 -16.00 14.28
CA ASP A 329 -12.46 -16.24 12.83
C ASP A 329 -13.73 -16.93 12.31
N VAL A 330 -14.57 -17.44 13.21
CA VAL A 330 -15.85 -18.09 12.87
C VAL A 330 -16.87 -17.02 12.46
N ARG A 331 -17.46 -17.20 11.29
CA ARG A 331 -18.57 -16.39 10.78
C ARG A 331 -19.86 -17.16 10.86
N LEU A 332 -20.84 -16.59 11.54
CA LEU A 332 -22.15 -17.18 11.73
C LEU A 332 -23.18 -16.43 10.87
N ASN A 333 -23.98 -17.15 10.13
CA ASN A 333 -25.21 -16.60 9.57
C ASN A 333 -26.35 -17.03 10.50
N LEU A 334 -27.07 -16.06 11.01
CA LEU A 334 -28.10 -16.24 12.02
C LEU A 334 -29.40 -15.64 11.51
N THR A 335 -30.52 -16.27 11.88
CA THR A 335 -31.83 -15.64 11.81
C THR A 335 -32.27 -15.36 13.23
N GLN A 336 -32.74 -14.16 13.50
CA GLN A 336 -33.24 -13.75 14.83
C GLN A 336 -34.73 -13.46 14.80
N LEU A 337 -35.38 -13.70 15.93
CA LEU A 337 -36.73 -13.25 16.23
C LEU A 337 -36.67 -12.47 17.54
N THR A 338 -37.20 -11.26 17.57
CA THR A 338 -37.23 -10.41 18.77
C THR A 338 -38.67 -10.13 19.15
N LEU A 339 -39.05 -10.50 20.37
CA LEU A 339 -40.30 -10.14 21.01
C LEU A 339 -40.07 -8.81 21.76
N SER A 340 -40.72 -7.76 21.31
CA SER A 340 -40.56 -6.44 21.92
C SER A 340 -41.15 -6.41 23.32
N LEU A 341 -40.36 -5.97 24.31
CA LEU A 341 -40.76 -5.74 25.67
C LEU A 341 -40.26 -4.38 26.15
N PRO A 342 -41.14 -3.57 26.75
CA PRO A 342 -40.70 -2.31 27.35
C PRO A 342 -39.68 -2.58 28.47
N VAL A 343 -38.82 -1.59 28.74
CA VAL A 343 -37.76 -1.68 29.78
C VAL A 343 -38.39 -1.95 31.16
N ASN A 344 -39.59 -1.41 31.40
CA ASN A 344 -40.36 -1.55 32.65
C ASN A 344 -41.54 -2.57 32.52
N ALA A 345 -41.40 -3.55 31.65
CA ALA A 345 -42.41 -4.60 31.53
C ALA A 345 -42.67 -5.29 32.89
N SER A 346 -43.94 -5.56 33.18
CA SER A 346 -44.35 -6.32 34.36
C SER A 346 -43.82 -7.75 34.32
N ALA A 347 -43.79 -8.39 35.50
CA ALA A 347 -43.40 -9.81 35.56
C ALA A 347 -44.36 -10.70 34.75
N GLU A 348 -45.64 -10.34 34.69
CA GLU A 348 -46.64 -11.06 33.91
C GLU A 348 -46.39 -10.95 32.41
N GLU A 349 -46.10 -9.75 31.90
CA GLU A 349 -45.73 -9.52 30.48
C GLU A 349 -44.46 -10.25 30.11
N THR A 350 -43.45 -10.22 30.97
CA THR A 350 -42.19 -10.93 30.76
C THR A 350 -42.37 -12.44 30.70
N ASN A 351 -43.21 -13.01 31.60
CA ASN A 351 -43.51 -14.43 31.65
C ASN A 351 -44.30 -14.86 30.40
N ARG A 352 -45.29 -14.08 29.94
CA ARG A 352 -46.03 -14.35 28.69
C ARG A 352 -45.08 -14.36 27.50
N ALA A 353 -44.25 -13.36 27.36
CA ALA A 353 -43.28 -13.26 26.28
C ALA A 353 -42.27 -14.44 26.31
N SER A 354 -41.83 -14.84 27.51
CA SER A 354 -40.94 -15.98 27.68
C SER A 354 -41.62 -17.30 27.25
N THR A 355 -42.87 -17.47 27.60
CA THR A 355 -43.68 -18.62 27.18
C THR A 355 -43.89 -18.66 25.66
N ASP A 356 -44.18 -17.52 25.06
CA ASP A 356 -44.35 -17.39 23.61
C ASP A 356 -43.03 -17.62 22.87
N ALA A 357 -41.91 -17.13 23.40
CA ALA A 357 -40.58 -17.40 22.91
C ALA A 357 -40.26 -18.91 22.93
N GLN A 358 -40.53 -19.60 24.03
CA GLN A 358 -40.29 -21.03 24.16
C GLN A 358 -41.17 -21.86 23.18
N LYS A 359 -42.45 -21.50 22.99
CA LYS A 359 -43.30 -22.11 21.99
C LYS A 359 -42.78 -21.92 20.57
N ALA A 360 -42.35 -20.68 20.25
CA ALA A 360 -41.76 -20.37 18.95
C ALA A 360 -40.50 -21.20 18.71
N MET A 361 -39.60 -21.30 19.69
CA MET A 361 -38.40 -22.13 19.59
C MET A 361 -38.72 -23.61 19.33
N ALA A 362 -39.71 -24.16 20.03
CA ALA A 362 -40.14 -25.56 19.87
C ALA A 362 -40.69 -25.85 18.46
N ALA A 363 -41.23 -24.83 17.79
CA ALA A 363 -41.82 -24.95 16.45
C ALA A 363 -40.77 -24.77 15.31
N VAL A 364 -39.56 -24.31 15.62
CA VAL A 364 -38.50 -24.09 14.62
C VAL A 364 -37.85 -25.42 14.22
N ARG A 365 -37.81 -25.71 12.93
CA ARG A 365 -37.08 -26.84 12.34
C ARG A 365 -35.95 -26.39 11.42
N GLN A 366 -36.09 -25.22 10.85
CA GLN A 366 -35.11 -24.58 9.97
C GLN A 366 -35.10 -23.05 10.19
N CYS A 367 -34.03 -22.37 9.82
CA CYS A 367 -33.89 -20.95 10.08
C CYS A 367 -35.04 -20.07 9.57
N SER A 368 -35.57 -20.37 8.39
CA SER A 368 -36.72 -19.65 7.82
C SER A 368 -37.99 -19.68 8.68
N ASP A 369 -38.12 -20.67 9.56
CA ASP A 369 -39.31 -20.81 10.40
C ASP A 369 -39.45 -19.68 11.41
N LEU A 370 -38.33 -19.07 11.84
CA LEU A 370 -38.37 -17.89 12.74
C LEU A 370 -39.10 -16.72 12.10
N HIS A 371 -38.98 -16.50 10.80
CA HIS A 371 -39.76 -15.48 10.10
C HIS A 371 -41.28 -15.80 10.11
N ALA A 372 -41.64 -17.10 10.00
CA ALA A 372 -43.02 -17.53 10.06
C ALA A 372 -43.60 -17.37 11.48
N GLN A 373 -42.82 -17.72 12.51
CA GLN A 373 -43.21 -17.53 13.91
C GLN A 373 -43.38 -16.04 14.27
N ALA A 374 -42.48 -15.17 13.78
CA ALA A 374 -42.60 -13.74 14.01
C ALA A 374 -43.91 -13.14 13.48
N ARG A 375 -44.40 -13.64 12.34
CA ARG A 375 -45.68 -13.18 11.78
C ARG A 375 -46.90 -13.59 12.61
N GLN A 376 -46.76 -14.63 13.43
CA GLN A 376 -47.85 -15.16 14.28
C GLN A 376 -47.88 -14.50 15.66
N LEU A 377 -46.79 -13.90 16.10
CA LEU A 377 -46.63 -13.33 17.43
C LEU A 377 -46.79 -11.80 17.38
N LYS A 378 -47.66 -11.28 18.22
CA LYS A 378 -47.90 -9.83 18.31
C LYS A 378 -46.68 -9.11 18.86
N GLY A 379 -46.22 -8.12 18.12
CA GLY A 379 -45.04 -7.30 18.51
C GLY A 379 -43.71 -8.00 18.27
N ALA A 380 -43.68 -9.11 17.55
CA ALA A 380 -42.44 -9.77 17.14
C ALA A 380 -41.91 -9.20 15.83
N THR A 381 -40.59 -9.12 15.76
CA THR A 381 -39.84 -8.79 14.55
C THR A 381 -38.85 -9.91 14.23
N SER A 382 -38.46 -10.07 12.98
CA SER A 382 -37.43 -11.05 12.60
C SER A 382 -36.49 -10.45 11.56
N GLY A 383 -35.24 -10.93 11.53
CA GLY A 383 -34.23 -10.49 10.60
C GLY A 383 -33.09 -11.49 10.47
N ASP A 384 -32.35 -11.38 9.35
CA ASP A 384 -31.17 -12.19 9.11
C ASP A 384 -29.92 -11.39 9.42
N LEU A 385 -28.99 -12.02 10.13
CA LEU A 385 -27.66 -11.49 10.45
C LEU A 385 -26.63 -12.33 9.71
N LYS A 386 -25.91 -11.74 8.77
CA LYS A 386 -24.90 -12.43 7.96
C LYS A 386 -23.49 -12.11 8.40
N GLY A 387 -22.63 -13.14 8.49
CA GLY A 387 -21.21 -13.00 8.75
C GLY A 387 -20.86 -12.48 10.15
N VAL A 388 -21.72 -12.71 11.15
CA VAL A 388 -21.50 -12.32 12.56
C VAL A 388 -20.30 -13.07 13.11
N ARG A 389 -19.34 -12.36 13.68
CA ARG A 389 -18.20 -12.97 14.39
C ARG A 389 -18.65 -13.39 15.79
N ILE A 390 -18.07 -14.48 16.32
CA ILE A 390 -18.35 -14.88 17.70
C ILE A 390 -18.03 -13.74 18.68
N GLY A 391 -16.94 -13.01 18.46
CA GLY A 391 -16.56 -11.84 19.27
C GLY A 391 -17.60 -10.72 19.30
N ASP A 392 -18.38 -10.57 18.20
CA ASP A 392 -19.44 -9.56 18.11
C ASP A 392 -20.63 -9.87 19.06
N LEU A 393 -20.73 -11.13 19.54
CA LEU A 393 -21.74 -11.59 20.50
C LEU A 393 -21.36 -11.29 21.95
N SER A 394 -20.15 -10.82 22.22
CA SER A 394 -19.59 -10.61 23.57
C SER A 394 -20.40 -9.62 24.43
N GLY A 395 -21.21 -8.75 23.80
CA GLY A 395 -22.14 -7.85 24.50
C GLY A 395 -23.26 -8.57 25.26
N ASN A 396 -23.52 -9.85 24.95
CA ASN A 396 -24.46 -10.69 25.70
C ASN A 396 -23.77 -12.03 26.02
N ARG A 397 -23.45 -12.23 27.30
CA ARG A 397 -22.71 -13.41 27.77
C ARG A 397 -23.37 -14.74 27.38
N GLN A 398 -24.68 -14.86 27.51
CA GLN A 398 -25.41 -16.09 27.16
C GLN A 398 -25.34 -16.36 25.66
N MET A 399 -25.51 -15.34 24.80
CA MET A 399 -25.35 -15.47 23.36
C MET A 399 -23.93 -15.93 22.99
N TYR A 400 -22.92 -15.32 23.63
CA TYR A 400 -21.51 -15.65 23.42
C TYR A 400 -21.18 -17.11 23.79
N GLU A 401 -21.81 -17.64 24.85
CA GLU A 401 -21.60 -19.01 25.33
C GLU A 401 -22.42 -20.05 24.54
N ASP A 402 -23.69 -19.75 24.20
CA ASP A 402 -24.63 -20.72 23.66
C ASP A 402 -24.62 -20.83 22.14
N ILE A 403 -24.62 -19.69 21.43
CA ILE A 403 -24.70 -19.68 19.95
C ILE A 403 -23.58 -20.46 19.27
N PRO A 404 -22.28 -20.32 19.69
CA PRO A 404 -21.20 -21.08 19.10
C PRO A 404 -21.29 -22.59 19.26
N ARG A 405 -22.05 -23.08 20.25
CA ARG A 405 -22.25 -24.51 20.53
C ARG A 405 -23.38 -25.12 19.72
N LEU A 406 -24.24 -24.29 19.10
CA LEU A 406 -25.34 -24.79 18.28
C LEU A 406 -24.84 -25.58 17.08
N GLN A 407 -25.56 -26.62 16.72
CA GLN A 407 -25.44 -27.21 15.38
C GLN A 407 -26.20 -26.34 14.37
N VAL A 408 -25.80 -26.41 13.10
CA VAL A 408 -26.50 -25.71 12.01
C VAL A 408 -27.96 -26.18 11.98
N GLY A 409 -28.90 -25.23 11.99
CA GLY A 409 -30.33 -25.47 12.17
C GLY A 409 -30.79 -25.39 13.62
N GLY A 410 -29.89 -25.39 14.60
CA GLY A 410 -30.20 -25.24 16.02
C GLY A 410 -30.64 -23.82 16.39
N THR A 411 -31.44 -23.74 17.46
CA THR A 411 -32.00 -22.48 17.98
C THR A 411 -31.67 -22.32 19.46
N ALA A 412 -31.32 -21.13 19.87
CA ALA A 412 -31.02 -20.78 21.27
C ALA A 412 -31.80 -19.53 21.70
N GLY A 413 -31.93 -19.38 23.01
CA GLY A 413 -32.66 -18.28 23.66
C GLY A 413 -33.73 -18.79 24.64
N PRO A 414 -34.70 -17.96 25.08
CA PRO A 414 -34.74 -16.54 24.78
C PRO A 414 -33.67 -15.76 25.53
N PHE A 415 -32.95 -14.89 24.82
CA PHE A 415 -31.94 -13.99 25.38
C PHE A 415 -32.55 -12.63 25.73
N ARG A 416 -32.18 -12.04 26.87
CA ARG A 416 -32.59 -10.68 27.17
C ARG A 416 -31.73 -9.70 26.41
N VAL A 417 -32.37 -8.84 25.63
CA VAL A 417 -31.74 -7.73 24.87
C VAL A 417 -32.44 -6.41 25.20
N ALA A 418 -31.90 -5.29 24.73
CA ALA A 418 -32.48 -3.98 25.02
C ALA A 418 -33.90 -3.83 24.53
N GLU A 419 -34.23 -4.44 23.37
CA GLU A 419 -35.54 -4.37 22.73
C GLU A 419 -36.55 -5.38 23.28
N GLY A 420 -36.12 -6.38 24.11
CA GLY A 420 -37.01 -7.40 24.64
C GLY A 420 -36.38 -8.77 24.83
N LEU A 421 -37.02 -9.80 24.33
CA LEU A 421 -36.52 -11.18 24.30
C LEU A 421 -36.17 -11.58 22.88
N GLN A 422 -34.99 -12.15 22.69
CA GLN A 422 -34.49 -12.54 21.38
C GLN A 422 -34.24 -14.05 21.30
N ILE A 423 -34.70 -14.66 20.22
CA ILE A 423 -34.41 -16.05 19.84
C ILE A 423 -33.49 -15.99 18.61
N VAL A 424 -32.49 -16.84 18.55
CA VAL A 424 -31.53 -16.89 17.45
C VAL A 424 -31.40 -18.32 16.94
N SER A 425 -31.45 -18.51 15.62
CA SER A 425 -31.19 -19.78 14.94
C SER A 425 -29.91 -19.69 14.14
N LEU A 426 -29.06 -20.71 14.25
CA LEU A 426 -27.81 -20.80 13.48
C LEU A 426 -28.07 -21.41 12.11
N CYS A 427 -28.07 -20.61 11.07
CA CYS A 427 -28.39 -21.02 9.70
C CYS A 427 -27.21 -21.65 8.96
N SER A 428 -26.03 -21.07 9.14
CA SER A 428 -24.81 -21.64 8.63
C SER A 428 -23.62 -21.15 9.43
N ARG A 429 -22.54 -21.89 9.38
CA ARG A 429 -21.27 -21.56 9.97
C ARG A 429 -20.22 -21.62 8.88
N ALA A 430 -19.44 -20.56 8.72
CA ALA A 430 -18.29 -20.51 7.84
C ALA A 430 -17.04 -20.26 8.67
N GLY A 431 -15.93 -20.94 8.34
CA GLY A 431 -14.65 -20.73 9.00
C GLY A 431 -14.55 -21.40 10.39
N GLY A 432 -15.29 -22.47 10.68
CA GLY A 432 -15.18 -23.18 11.98
C GLY A 432 -13.99 -24.11 12.10
N ASP A 433 -13.35 -24.42 10.99
CA ASP A 433 -12.15 -25.23 10.88
C ASP A 433 -10.87 -24.38 10.80
N GLY A 434 -10.98 -23.06 11.00
CA GLY A 434 -9.85 -22.11 10.87
C GLY A 434 -9.37 -21.93 9.44
N LEU A 435 -10.10 -22.48 8.46
CA LEU A 435 -9.75 -22.37 7.04
C LEU A 435 -10.38 -21.13 6.41
N PRO A 436 -9.71 -20.53 5.41
CA PRO A 436 -10.29 -19.49 4.58
C PRO A 436 -11.55 -20.00 3.87
N THR A 437 -12.49 -19.10 3.59
CA THR A 437 -13.65 -19.41 2.76
C THR A 437 -13.23 -19.73 1.31
N ARG A 438 -14.07 -20.48 0.58
CA ARG A 438 -13.84 -20.75 -0.85
C ARG A 438 -13.58 -19.48 -1.64
N ASP A 439 -14.37 -18.43 -1.39
CA ASP A 439 -14.22 -17.13 -2.04
C ASP A 439 -12.86 -16.48 -1.73
N ALA A 440 -12.39 -16.55 -0.48
CA ALA A 440 -11.09 -16.03 -0.08
C ALA A 440 -9.95 -16.78 -0.79
N ILE A 441 -10.04 -18.10 -0.90
CA ILE A 441 -9.10 -18.96 -1.61
C ILE A 441 -9.12 -18.64 -3.12
N GLN A 442 -10.31 -18.51 -3.70
CA GLN A 442 -10.48 -18.13 -5.10
C GLN A 442 -9.79 -16.78 -5.39
N GLN A 443 -10.01 -15.77 -4.54
CA GLN A 443 -9.36 -14.46 -4.68
C GLN A 443 -7.84 -14.56 -4.54
N GLN A 444 -7.35 -15.36 -3.61
CA GLN A 444 -5.91 -15.57 -3.43
C GLN A 444 -5.28 -16.22 -4.67
N ILE A 445 -5.85 -17.31 -5.18
CA ILE A 445 -5.37 -18.00 -6.39
C ILE A 445 -5.44 -17.04 -7.58
N LEU A 446 -6.53 -16.29 -7.72
CA LEU A 446 -6.70 -15.31 -8.78
C LEU A 446 -5.59 -14.25 -8.77
N LEU A 447 -5.28 -13.69 -7.62
CA LEU A 447 -4.20 -12.70 -7.48
C LEU A 447 -2.84 -13.30 -7.85
N GLN A 448 -2.51 -14.51 -7.40
CA GLN A 448 -1.27 -15.19 -7.73
C GLN A 448 -1.13 -15.45 -9.24
N LYS A 449 -2.20 -15.97 -9.86
CA LYS A 449 -2.23 -16.20 -11.32
C LYS A 449 -2.11 -14.91 -12.12
N LEU A 450 -2.81 -13.86 -11.66
CA LEU A 450 -2.80 -12.55 -12.31
C LEU A 450 -1.40 -11.94 -12.25
N GLU A 451 -0.73 -12.06 -11.12
CA GLU A 451 0.65 -11.58 -10.96
C GLU A 451 1.62 -12.36 -11.87
N ALA A 452 1.51 -13.70 -11.91
CA ALA A 452 2.34 -14.54 -12.78
C ALA A 452 2.12 -14.22 -14.27
N ALA A 453 0.86 -14.05 -14.68
CA ALA A 453 0.49 -13.68 -16.04
C ALA A 453 0.96 -12.25 -16.39
N SER A 454 0.88 -11.31 -15.45
CA SER A 454 1.36 -9.93 -15.61
C SER A 454 2.88 -9.89 -15.79
N ARG A 455 3.63 -10.66 -14.98
CA ARG A 455 5.09 -10.80 -15.15
C ARG A 455 5.43 -11.41 -16.52
N ARG A 456 4.68 -12.42 -16.98
CA ARG A 456 4.87 -13.01 -18.31
C ARG A 456 4.61 -11.97 -19.40
N TYR A 457 3.51 -11.23 -19.32
CA TYR A 457 3.17 -10.18 -20.28
C TYR A 457 4.27 -9.10 -20.34
N MET A 458 4.81 -8.69 -19.19
CA MET A 458 5.91 -7.72 -19.14
C MET A 458 7.21 -8.25 -19.79
N ARG A 459 7.55 -9.53 -19.56
CA ARG A 459 8.70 -10.16 -20.23
C ARG A 459 8.52 -10.19 -21.75
N ASP A 460 7.33 -10.55 -22.22
CA ASP A 460 7.03 -10.59 -23.66
C ASP A 460 7.08 -9.18 -24.27
N LEU A 461 6.61 -8.17 -23.54
CA LEU A 461 6.70 -6.77 -23.96
C LEU A 461 8.16 -6.32 -24.08
N LYS A 462 9.01 -6.64 -23.11
CA LYS A 462 10.46 -6.36 -23.16
C LYS A 462 11.12 -7.03 -24.38
N ARG A 463 10.78 -8.29 -24.64
CA ARG A 463 11.37 -9.06 -25.75
C ARG A 463 11.01 -8.49 -27.11
N THR A 464 9.83 -7.87 -27.25
CA THR A 464 9.34 -7.29 -28.51
C THR A 464 9.67 -5.81 -28.67
N SER A 465 10.35 -5.22 -27.70
CA SER A 465 10.74 -3.81 -27.69
C SER A 465 12.26 -3.65 -27.86
N THR A 466 12.67 -2.53 -28.42
CA THR A 466 14.10 -2.16 -28.52
C THR A 466 14.49 -1.42 -27.24
N VAL A 467 15.37 -2.04 -26.45
CA VAL A 467 15.93 -1.42 -25.24
C VAL A 467 17.45 -1.39 -25.37
N ASP A 468 18.02 -0.19 -25.43
CA ASP A 468 19.45 0.05 -25.51
C ASP A 468 19.89 0.77 -24.25
N VAL A 469 20.70 0.11 -23.42
CA VAL A 469 21.27 0.66 -22.19
C VAL A 469 22.71 1.02 -22.47
N LYS A 470 23.03 2.29 -22.30
CA LYS A 470 24.41 2.80 -22.51
C LYS A 470 25.21 2.61 -21.23
N PRO A 471 26.47 2.17 -21.34
CA PRO A 471 27.37 1.99 -20.20
C PRO A 471 27.76 3.30 -19.52
#